data_bf7c8e33bf2a7c5b4512d415d9f7f58c
#
_entry.id   bf7c8e33bf2a7c5b4512d415d9f7f58c
#
_cell.length_a   1.000
_cell.length_b   1.000
_cell.length_c   1.000
_cell.angle_alpha   90.00
_cell.angle_beta   90.00
_cell.angle_gamma   90.00
#
_symmetry.space_group_name_H-M   'P 1'
#
loop_
_entity.id
_entity.type
_entity.pdbx_description
1 polymer ?
#
loop_
_entity_poly.entity_id
_entity_poly.type
_entity_poly.pdbx_seq_one_letter_code
_entity_poly.pdbx_strand_id
1 'polypeptide(L)'
;MAKAPAKAGKKKSFKKKEKRVVHNGIVHIQATFNNTIVTIADLEGNTISWSSAGSLGFRGSRKGTPFAAQQAAMTAANKASESGLRTVEVRVSGPVSGRESAVRALSTAGIDVRTIRDVTPIPHNGCRPPKKRRV
;
A
#
# COMPACT_ATOMS: atom_id res chain seq x y z
N MET A 1 -53.27 -25.80 -14.32
CA MET A 1 -52.35 -25.20 -13.30
C MET A 1 -51.36 -24.28 -14.03
N ALA A 2 -51.46 -23.00 -13.82
CA ALA A 2 -50.51 -22.04 -14.39
C ALA A 2 -49.24 -21.99 -13.56
N LYS A 3 -48.08 -22.35 -14.11
CA LYS A 3 -46.80 -22.12 -13.46
C LYS A 3 -46.52 -20.63 -13.55
N ALA A 4 -46.32 -19.98 -12.38
CA ALA A 4 -45.87 -18.60 -12.35
C ALA A 4 -44.51 -18.48 -13.07
N PRO A 5 -44.31 -17.48 -13.95
CA PRO A 5 -43.03 -17.29 -14.60
C PRO A 5 -42.00 -16.92 -13.51
N ALA A 6 -40.89 -17.65 -13.48
CA ALA A 6 -39.78 -17.30 -12.64
C ALA A 6 -39.33 -15.88 -12.98
N LYS A 7 -39.40 -14.95 -12.03
CA LYS A 7 -38.83 -13.62 -12.22
C LYS A 7 -37.34 -13.80 -12.44
N ALA A 8 -36.91 -13.67 -13.69
CA ALA A 8 -35.49 -13.58 -14.00
C ALA A 8 -34.90 -12.39 -13.24
N GLY A 9 -34.13 -12.66 -12.19
CA GLY A 9 -33.46 -11.64 -11.43
C GLY A 9 -32.55 -10.85 -12.40
N LYS A 10 -32.83 -9.57 -12.60
CA LYS A 10 -31.93 -8.67 -13.33
C LYS A 10 -30.58 -8.74 -12.66
N LYS A 11 -29.63 -9.46 -13.24
CA LYS A 11 -28.24 -9.40 -12.85
C LYS A 11 -27.83 -7.93 -13.01
N LYS A 12 -27.63 -7.24 -11.87
CA LYS A 12 -27.04 -5.89 -11.88
C LYS A 12 -25.66 -6.04 -12.50
N SER A 13 -25.52 -5.64 -13.76
CA SER A 13 -24.20 -5.50 -14.37
C SER A 13 -23.47 -4.40 -13.59
N PHE A 14 -22.51 -4.79 -12.76
CA PHE A 14 -21.61 -3.80 -12.18
C PHE A 14 -20.85 -3.15 -13.33
N LYS A 15 -21.12 -1.87 -13.59
CA LYS A 15 -20.31 -1.08 -14.52
C LYS A 15 -18.88 -1.17 -14.03
N LYS A 16 -18.03 -1.81 -14.82
CA LYS A 16 -16.59 -1.84 -14.57
C LYS A 16 -16.14 -0.39 -14.48
N LYS A 17 -15.72 0.06 -13.31
CA LYS A 17 -15.19 1.42 -13.16
C LYS A 17 -14.02 1.56 -14.12
N GLU A 18 -14.07 2.58 -14.98
CA GLU A 18 -12.94 2.90 -15.83
C GLU A 18 -11.73 3.17 -14.94
N LYS A 19 -10.67 2.40 -15.15
CA LYS A 19 -9.41 2.60 -14.42
C LYS A 19 -8.81 3.93 -14.87
N ARG A 20 -8.67 4.87 -13.95
CA ARG A 20 -7.93 6.10 -14.23
C ARG A 20 -6.49 5.75 -14.58
N VAL A 21 -6.00 6.30 -15.68
CA VAL A 21 -4.58 6.20 -16.03
C VAL A 21 -3.83 7.27 -15.26
N VAL A 22 -2.89 6.86 -14.41
CA VAL A 22 -2.06 7.75 -13.60
C VAL A 22 -0.60 7.44 -13.91
N HIS A 23 0.15 8.42 -14.40
CA HIS A 23 1.57 8.26 -14.73
C HIS A 23 2.50 8.65 -13.57
N ASN A 24 2.12 9.64 -12.80
CA ASN A 24 2.87 10.13 -11.65
C ASN A 24 2.06 9.88 -10.37
N GLY A 25 2.72 9.41 -9.34
CA GLY A 25 2.08 9.12 -8.08
C GLY A 25 2.99 9.29 -6.88
N ILE A 26 2.42 9.04 -5.71
CA ILE A 26 3.12 9.07 -4.44
C ILE A 26 2.99 7.69 -3.80
N VAL A 27 4.10 7.15 -3.37
CA VAL A 27 4.15 5.89 -2.61
C VAL A 27 4.34 6.22 -1.14
N HIS A 28 3.38 5.84 -0.32
CA HIS A 28 3.47 5.96 1.13
C HIS A 28 3.90 4.61 1.71
N ILE A 29 5.03 4.57 2.36
CA ILE A 29 5.55 3.40 3.05
C ILE A 29 5.50 3.66 4.54
N GLN A 30 4.68 2.91 5.25
CA GLN A 30 4.59 2.94 6.69
C GLN A 30 5.22 1.66 7.25
N ALA A 31 6.43 1.79 7.78
CA ALA A 31 7.18 0.68 8.34
C ALA A 31 7.16 0.74 9.86
N THR A 32 6.61 -0.28 10.49
CA THR A 32 6.62 -0.47 11.94
C THR A 32 7.39 -1.73 12.29
N PHE A 33 7.69 -1.93 13.56
CA PHE A 33 8.36 -3.16 14.01
C PHE A 33 7.56 -4.43 13.74
N ASN A 34 6.24 -4.30 13.62
CA ASN A 34 5.32 -5.43 13.47
C ASN A 34 4.80 -5.62 12.05
N ASN A 35 4.85 -4.61 11.19
CA ASN A 35 4.27 -4.66 9.85
C ASN A 35 4.82 -3.56 8.95
N THR A 36 4.68 -3.75 7.65
CA THR A 36 4.95 -2.72 6.65
C THR A 36 3.75 -2.60 5.73
N ILE A 37 3.26 -1.38 5.55
CA ILE A 37 2.13 -1.06 4.67
C ILE A 37 2.64 -0.16 3.56
N VAL A 38 2.37 -0.55 2.32
CA VAL A 38 2.71 0.23 1.13
C VAL A 38 1.42 0.65 0.45
N THR A 39 1.22 1.95 0.30
CA THR A 39 0.06 2.53 -0.36
C THR A 39 0.53 3.40 -1.50
N ILE A 40 0.00 3.18 -2.69
CA ILE A 40 0.30 3.98 -3.86
C ILE A 40 -0.92 4.82 -4.21
N ALA A 41 -0.71 6.11 -4.27
CA ALA A 41 -1.75 7.09 -4.53
C ALA A 41 -1.35 8.00 -5.70
N ASP A 42 -2.32 8.70 -6.26
CA ASP A 42 -2.06 9.77 -7.21
C ASP A 42 -1.61 11.05 -6.49
N LEU A 43 -1.33 12.11 -7.26
CA LEU A 43 -0.90 13.39 -6.69
C LEU A 43 -2.01 14.10 -5.90
N GLU A 44 -3.26 13.74 -6.12
CA GLU A 44 -4.42 14.28 -5.40
C GLU A 44 -4.72 13.53 -4.09
N GLY A 45 -4.09 12.37 -3.90
CA GLY A 45 -4.27 11.55 -2.71
C GLY A 45 -5.24 10.37 -2.86
N ASN A 46 -5.75 10.13 -4.08
CA ASN A 46 -6.61 8.96 -4.33
C ASN A 46 -5.78 7.69 -4.41
N THR A 47 -6.12 6.68 -3.63
CA THR A 47 -5.40 5.42 -3.60
C THR A 47 -5.61 4.62 -4.89
N ILE A 48 -4.51 4.24 -5.54
CA ILE A 48 -4.50 3.40 -6.73
C ILE A 48 -4.42 1.94 -6.34
N SER A 49 -3.44 1.61 -5.49
CA SER A 49 -3.21 0.27 -5.00
C SER A 49 -2.57 0.30 -3.62
N TRP A 50 -2.69 -0.78 -2.90
CA TRP A 50 -2.03 -0.94 -1.62
C TRP A 50 -1.71 -2.41 -1.36
N SER A 51 -0.75 -2.66 -0.51
CA SER A 51 -0.42 -3.98 -0.01
C SER A 51 0.27 -3.87 1.34
N SER A 52 0.19 -4.91 2.12
CA SER A 52 0.90 -4.99 3.39
C SER A 52 1.48 -6.39 3.59
N ALA A 53 2.42 -6.52 4.50
CA ALA A 53 2.95 -7.84 4.84
C ALA A 53 1.86 -8.78 5.35
N GLY A 54 0.91 -8.26 6.14
CA GLY A 54 -0.22 -9.02 6.62
C GLY A 54 -1.19 -9.49 5.53
N SER A 55 -1.41 -8.68 4.51
CA SER A 55 -2.29 -9.02 3.38
C SER A 55 -1.71 -10.12 2.47
N LEU A 56 -0.40 -10.33 2.50
CA LEU A 56 0.30 -11.36 1.72
C LEU A 56 0.41 -12.71 2.45
N GLY A 57 -0.15 -12.83 3.64
CA GLY A 57 -0.14 -14.06 4.42
C GLY A 57 0.99 -14.20 5.41
N PHE A 58 1.87 -13.22 5.56
CA PHE A 58 2.84 -13.18 6.66
C PHE A 58 2.10 -13.01 7.99
N ARG A 59 2.57 -13.70 9.02
CA ARG A 59 1.92 -13.68 10.33
C ARG A 59 2.93 -13.45 11.45
N GLY A 60 2.47 -12.84 12.55
CA GLY A 60 3.27 -12.60 13.74
C GLY A 60 4.49 -11.72 13.45
N SER A 61 5.63 -12.08 14.01
CA SER A 61 6.90 -11.33 13.84
C SER A 61 7.44 -11.30 12.41
N ARG A 62 7.01 -12.22 11.55
CA ARG A 62 7.42 -12.28 10.14
C ARG A 62 6.97 -11.07 9.33
N LYS A 63 5.91 -10.40 9.73
CA LYS A 63 5.41 -9.18 9.08
C LYS A 63 6.38 -7.99 9.19
N GLY A 64 7.23 -7.97 10.20
CA GLY A 64 8.22 -6.92 10.42
C GLY A 64 9.54 -7.14 9.70
N THR A 65 9.68 -8.19 8.90
CA THR A 65 10.93 -8.52 8.21
C THR A 65 11.12 -7.68 6.94
N PRO A 66 12.37 -7.37 6.54
CA PRO A 66 12.65 -6.69 5.27
C PRO A 66 12.12 -7.45 4.05
N PHE A 67 12.15 -8.76 4.07
CA PHE A 67 11.61 -9.59 2.99
C PHE A 67 10.09 -9.39 2.82
N ALA A 68 9.34 -9.36 3.92
CA ALA A 68 7.91 -9.09 3.88
C ALA A 68 7.59 -7.69 3.31
N ALA A 69 8.38 -6.68 3.68
CA ALA A 69 8.26 -5.33 3.13
C ALA A 69 8.54 -5.30 1.62
N GLN A 70 9.55 -6.02 1.16
CA GLN A 70 9.87 -6.15 -0.25
C GLN A 70 8.70 -6.77 -1.04
N GLN A 71 8.13 -7.84 -0.55
CA GLN A 71 6.99 -8.50 -1.20
C GLN A 71 5.75 -7.60 -1.24
N ALA A 72 5.48 -6.88 -0.16
CA ALA A 72 4.39 -5.92 -0.11
C ALA A 72 4.56 -4.80 -1.15
N ALA A 73 5.75 -4.23 -1.25
CA ALA A 73 6.06 -3.19 -2.21
C ALA A 73 5.96 -3.68 -3.66
N MET A 74 6.47 -4.87 -3.96
CA MET A 74 6.37 -5.48 -5.29
C MET A 74 4.93 -5.73 -5.70
N THR A 75 4.10 -6.25 -4.81
CA THR A 75 2.68 -6.52 -5.08
C THR A 75 1.92 -5.21 -5.35
N ALA A 76 2.13 -4.19 -4.53
CA ALA A 76 1.51 -2.89 -4.74
C ALA A 76 1.98 -2.23 -6.05
N ALA A 77 3.28 -2.31 -6.35
CA ALA A 77 3.86 -1.75 -7.56
C ALA A 77 3.33 -2.44 -8.84
N ASN A 78 3.20 -3.74 -8.84
CA ASN A 78 2.65 -4.49 -9.97
C ASN A 78 1.20 -4.11 -10.25
N LYS A 79 0.38 -3.97 -9.22
CA LYS A 79 -1.00 -3.49 -9.34
C LYS A 79 -1.08 -2.06 -9.88
N ALA A 80 -0.19 -1.19 -9.41
CA ALA A 80 -0.12 0.19 -9.87
C ALA A 80 0.38 0.31 -11.32
N SER A 81 1.29 -0.54 -11.73
CA SER A 81 1.80 -0.58 -13.12
C SER A 81 0.70 -0.92 -14.12
N GLU A 82 -0.27 -1.73 -13.74
CA GLU A 82 -1.47 -1.99 -14.57
C GLU A 82 -2.29 -0.72 -14.82
N SER A 83 -2.23 0.26 -13.92
CA SER A 83 -2.88 1.56 -14.06
C SER A 83 -2.02 2.59 -14.80
N GLY A 84 -0.86 2.18 -15.30
CA GLY A 84 0.05 3.04 -16.08
C GLY A 84 1.03 3.87 -15.26
N LEU A 85 1.16 3.64 -13.97
CA LEU A 85 2.10 4.36 -13.10
C LEU A 85 3.54 4.10 -13.53
N ARG A 86 4.32 5.16 -13.71
CA ARG A 86 5.73 5.08 -14.15
C ARG A 86 6.69 5.75 -13.19
N THR A 87 6.30 6.89 -12.65
CA THR A 87 7.16 7.75 -11.83
C THR A 87 6.50 8.02 -10.49
N VAL A 88 7.27 7.93 -9.42
CA VAL A 88 6.76 8.13 -8.06
C VAL A 88 7.68 8.98 -7.21
N GLU A 89 7.08 9.68 -6.26
CA GLU A 89 7.73 10.22 -5.08
C GLU A 89 7.47 9.24 -3.92
N VAL A 90 8.51 8.86 -3.21
CA VAL A 90 8.38 7.97 -2.06
C VAL A 90 8.39 8.77 -0.77
N ARG A 91 7.40 8.55 0.07
CA ARG A 91 7.31 9.09 1.42
C ARG A 91 7.36 7.97 2.43
N VAL A 92 8.43 7.92 3.19
CA VAL A 92 8.71 6.85 4.16
C VAL A 92 8.42 7.33 5.56
N SER A 93 7.72 6.53 6.34
CA SER A 93 7.46 6.76 7.77
C SER A 93 7.86 5.54 8.57
N GLY A 94 8.60 5.75 9.64
CA GLY A 94 9.01 4.70 10.57
C GLY A 94 10.50 4.36 10.53
N PRO A 95 11.06 3.89 11.67
CA PRO A 95 12.52 3.75 11.86
C PRO A 95 13.06 2.35 11.51
N VAL A 96 12.29 1.46 10.92
CA VAL A 96 12.71 0.06 10.71
C VAL A 96 13.31 -0.20 9.33
N SER A 97 14.09 -1.28 9.23
CA SER A 97 14.81 -1.69 8.01
C SER A 97 13.90 -2.02 6.82
N GLY A 98 12.65 -2.36 7.04
CA GLY A 98 11.66 -2.62 5.99
C GLY A 98 11.47 -1.44 5.03
N ARG A 99 11.72 -0.22 5.47
CA ARG A 99 11.64 1.00 4.65
C ARG A 99 12.57 0.94 3.43
N GLU A 100 13.82 0.57 3.62
CA GLU A 100 14.81 0.49 2.54
C GLU A 100 14.49 -0.64 1.55
N SER A 101 14.12 -1.78 2.06
CA SER A 101 13.74 -2.94 1.24
C SER A 101 12.52 -2.64 0.37
N ALA A 102 11.54 -1.92 0.89
CA ALA A 102 10.37 -1.49 0.13
C ALA A 102 10.74 -0.53 -1.00
N VAL A 103 11.61 0.45 -0.74
CA VAL A 103 12.06 1.40 -1.77
C VAL A 103 12.82 0.69 -2.89
N ARG A 104 13.70 -0.22 -2.55
CA ARG A 104 14.44 -1.02 -3.54
C ARG A 104 13.52 -1.89 -4.39
N ALA A 105 12.50 -2.46 -3.78
CA ALA A 105 11.52 -3.29 -4.48
C ALA A 105 10.73 -2.49 -5.53
N LEU A 106 10.42 -1.21 -5.26
CA LEU A 106 9.78 -0.34 -6.24
C LEU A 106 10.64 -0.15 -7.49
N SER A 107 11.93 0.08 -7.33
CA SER A 107 12.86 0.19 -8.44
C SER A 107 12.98 -1.13 -9.23
N THR A 108 13.02 -2.25 -8.54
CA THR A 108 13.05 -3.58 -9.16
C THR A 108 11.78 -3.88 -9.95
N ALA A 109 10.64 -3.40 -9.51
CA ALA A 109 9.35 -3.55 -10.21
C ALA A 109 9.23 -2.66 -11.48
N GLY A 110 10.22 -1.84 -11.77
CA GLY A 110 10.25 -0.99 -12.96
C GLY A 110 9.61 0.39 -12.78
N ILE A 111 9.35 0.80 -11.56
CA ILE A 111 8.86 2.14 -11.26
C ILE A 111 10.05 3.06 -11.00
N ASP A 112 10.06 4.22 -11.66
CA ASP A 112 11.10 5.23 -11.49
C ASP A 112 10.84 6.06 -10.23
N VAL A 113 11.74 5.95 -9.26
CA VAL A 113 11.69 6.70 -8.00
C VAL A 113 12.47 8.00 -8.17
N ARG A 114 11.78 9.14 -8.19
CA ARG A 114 12.42 10.45 -8.36
C ARG A 114 12.91 11.06 -7.07
N THR A 115 12.09 11.00 -6.03
CA THR A 115 12.35 11.65 -4.75
C THR A 115 12.00 10.72 -3.62
N ILE A 116 12.82 10.68 -2.59
CA ILE A 116 12.57 9.96 -1.36
C ILE A 116 12.54 10.96 -0.22
N ARG A 117 11.43 11.00 0.52
CA ARG A 117 11.26 11.86 1.70
C ARG A 117 10.99 11.02 2.92
N ASP A 118 11.61 11.37 4.03
CA ASP A 118 11.28 10.84 5.33
C ASP A 118 10.22 11.74 5.98
N VAL A 119 9.04 11.19 6.23
CA VAL A 119 7.90 11.90 6.82
C VAL A 119 7.54 11.34 8.19
N THR A 120 8.48 10.66 8.85
CA THR A 120 8.27 10.14 10.21
C THR A 120 7.83 11.28 11.13
N PRO A 121 6.66 11.18 11.79
CA PRO A 121 6.18 12.25 12.64
C PRO A 121 7.06 12.43 13.87
N ILE A 122 7.51 13.66 14.10
CA ILE A 122 8.29 14.05 15.27
C ILE A 122 7.46 15.06 16.06
N PRO A 123 6.96 14.72 17.26
CA PRO A 123 6.18 15.66 18.05
C PRO A 123 7.06 16.80 18.62
N HIS A 124 6.52 18.01 18.64
CA HIS A 124 7.13 19.15 19.31
C HIS A 124 6.68 19.18 20.78
N ASN A 125 7.17 18.28 21.60
CA ASN A 125 6.72 17.97 22.96
C ASN A 125 5.30 17.39 23.10
N GLY A 126 4.48 17.36 22.14
CA GLY A 126 3.20 16.68 22.01
C GLY A 126 2.47 16.19 23.27
N CYS A 127 1.68 15.15 23.11
CA CYS A 127 0.98 14.52 24.22
C CYS A 127 1.91 13.64 25.08
N ARG A 128 1.54 13.48 26.36
CA ARG A 128 2.25 12.55 27.22
C ARG A 128 2.19 11.13 26.66
N PRO A 129 3.35 10.45 26.50
CA PRO A 129 3.36 9.06 26.02
C PRO A 129 2.70 8.11 27.02
N PRO A 130 2.21 6.94 26.57
CA PRO A 130 1.64 5.94 27.46
C PRO A 130 2.69 5.43 28.47
N LYS A 131 2.21 4.87 29.57
CA LYS A 131 3.10 4.28 30.58
C LYS A 131 3.94 3.15 29.99
N LYS A 132 5.09 2.88 30.65
CA LYS A 132 5.96 1.76 30.29
C LYS A 132 5.17 0.45 30.23
N ARG A 133 5.37 -0.30 29.15
CA ARG A 133 4.75 -1.61 28.98
C ARG A 133 5.30 -2.61 30.00
N ARG A 134 4.39 -3.33 30.66
CA ARG A 134 4.75 -4.47 31.51
C ARG A 134 5.07 -5.67 30.61
N VAL A 135 6.22 -6.24 30.80
CA VAL A 135 6.70 -7.41 30.04
C VAL A 135 6.78 -8.61 30.99
#